data_63c960ba9ff6234b0458f637c4b4b329
#
_entry.id   63c960ba9ff6234b0458f637c4b4b329
#
_cell.length_a   1.000
_cell.length_b   1.000
_cell.length_c   1.000
_cell.angle_alpha   90.00
_cell.angle_beta   90.00
_cell.angle_gamma   90.00
#
_symmetry.space_group_name_H-M   'P 1'
#
loop_
_entity.id
_entity.type
_entity.pdbx_description
1 polymer ?
#
loop_
_entity_poly.entity_id
_entity_poly.type
_entity_poly.pdbx_seq_one_letter_code
_entity_poly.pdbx_strand_id
1 'polypeptide(L)'
;GGERAGLEAGSKPELMAVLALARPASTIVCNGYKDHAFLRLAMAGQQLGHRVFIVVEKPSELVPIAELAATLGLRPRLGLRLRLASVAAGHWQNTGGEKSKFGLTASQAQAAIETLKTLGYLDCVQMLHVHMGSQVADHAALGRSMDETAHLYRALVEAGAPIDTVDVGGGLAVDYEGRGAKSFCSMNYGVADYARVVVRAMQRVCREHGLAEPDLISESGRALTAHHAVLLTQVIDSEAPVATAPVALEASLSASAQLDRAATMAAQAHEAFVAGRIGLAERAATEREVAGIYKALAGLAPADADERRAAAIARDKLASKYFVNFSVFQSVPDVWALDQVFPVMPIARLDEAPTERARLCDLTCDSDGRLDRYVDEDGVDTTLALHAPTPGEPYRIGIFMVGAYQENLGDMHNLFGDTDVVNVEIDDTGWHLVEAQHGDRADELLRYVHFEPEALRSAYRRKLAAAGLDRATRAECEALLEAGLAGYTYLLES
;
A
#
# COMPACT_ATOMS: atom_id res chain seq x y z
N GLY A 1 19.39 -23.22 -12.50
CA GLY A 1 19.92 -23.29 -11.14
C GLY A 1 18.88 -22.70 -10.20
N GLY A 2 18.53 -23.47 -9.15
CA GLY A 2 17.54 -23.00 -8.19
C GLY A 2 18.10 -21.79 -7.45
N GLU A 3 17.41 -20.67 -7.61
CA GLU A 3 17.68 -19.44 -6.89
C GLU A 3 17.42 -19.69 -5.40
N ARG A 4 18.34 -19.23 -4.56
CA ARG A 4 18.20 -19.37 -3.12
C ARG A 4 17.45 -18.15 -2.60
N ALA A 5 16.12 -18.24 -2.49
CA ALA A 5 15.34 -17.24 -1.78
C ALA A 5 15.70 -17.27 -0.29
N GLY A 6 16.01 -16.10 0.28
CA GLY A 6 16.10 -15.86 1.71
C GLY A 6 14.81 -15.21 2.23
N LEU A 7 14.77 -14.98 3.55
CA LEU A 7 13.68 -14.25 4.20
C LEU A 7 14.26 -13.11 5.05
N GLU A 8 13.48 -12.07 5.21
CA GLU A 8 13.81 -10.90 6.03
C GLU A 8 12.84 -10.81 7.22
N ALA A 9 13.31 -10.27 8.33
CA ALA A 9 12.48 -9.97 9.50
C ALA A 9 12.90 -8.66 10.17
N GLY A 10 11.96 -7.73 10.32
CA GLY A 10 12.15 -6.45 11.01
C GLY A 10 11.51 -6.40 12.41
N SER A 11 10.89 -7.50 12.86
CA SER A 11 10.23 -7.58 14.17
C SER A 11 10.28 -8.99 14.77
N LYS A 12 10.01 -9.13 16.08
CA LYS A 12 9.94 -10.45 16.73
C LYS A 12 8.86 -11.36 16.15
N PRO A 13 7.62 -10.90 15.93
CA PRO A 13 6.60 -11.73 15.28
C PRO A 13 7.01 -12.22 13.89
N GLU A 14 7.57 -11.33 13.07
CA GLU A 14 8.09 -11.72 11.76
C GLU A 14 9.21 -12.75 11.86
N LEU A 15 10.17 -12.55 12.77
CA LEU A 15 11.25 -13.50 12.97
C LEU A 15 10.75 -14.86 13.45
N MET A 16 9.71 -14.91 14.27
CA MET A 16 9.07 -16.17 14.67
C MET A 16 8.46 -16.90 13.46
N ALA A 17 7.75 -16.18 12.60
CA ALA A 17 7.20 -16.74 11.37
C ALA A 17 8.32 -17.22 10.43
N VAL A 18 9.35 -16.39 10.24
CA VAL A 18 10.51 -16.70 9.39
C VAL A 18 11.22 -17.96 9.85
N LEU A 19 11.49 -18.09 11.16
CA LEU A 19 12.16 -19.27 11.73
C LEU A 19 11.33 -20.56 11.57
N ALA A 20 10.00 -20.45 11.56
CA ALA A 20 9.10 -21.58 11.33
C ALA A 20 9.02 -22.00 9.87
N LEU A 21 9.02 -21.04 8.94
CA LEU A 21 8.77 -21.27 7.51
C LEU A 21 10.05 -21.40 6.67
N ALA A 22 11.18 -20.88 7.15
CA ALA A 22 12.44 -20.91 6.41
C ALA A 22 12.90 -22.34 6.10
N ARG A 23 13.27 -22.57 4.85
CA ARG A 23 13.89 -23.86 4.48
C ARG A 23 15.21 -24.04 5.21
N PRO A 24 15.65 -25.30 5.47
CA PRO A 24 16.94 -25.55 6.08
C PRO A 24 18.08 -24.81 5.38
N ALA A 25 18.98 -24.22 6.16
CA ALA A 25 20.14 -23.45 5.69
C ALA A 25 19.82 -22.18 4.86
N SER A 26 18.58 -21.68 4.93
CA SER A 26 18.20 -20.40 4.29
C SER A 26 18.99 -19.23 4.85
N THR A 27 19.18 -18.22 4.02
CA THR A 27 19.64 -16.89 4.47
C THR A 27 18.47 -16.15 5.13
N ILE A 28 18.72 -15.60 6.32
CA ILE A 28 17.75 -14.76 7.06
C ILE A 28 18.44 -13.42 7.35
N VAL A 29 17.81 -12.32 6.97
CA VAL A 29 18.29 -10.97 7.25
C VAL A 29 17.44 -10.35 8.36
N CYS A 30 18.08 -9.93 9.45
CA CYS A 30 17.42 -9.37 10.63
C CYS A 30 17.64 -7.85 10.66
N ASN A 31 16.65 -7.09 10.19
CA ASN A 31 16.59 -5.65 10.18
C ASN A 31 15.79 -5.08 11.37
N GLY A 32 15.56 -3.78 11.39
CA GLY A 32 14.66 -3.09 12.32
C GLY A 32 15.20 -2.96 13.73
N TYR A 33 14.35 -2.58 14.67
CA TYR A 33 14.72 -2.35 16.05
C TYR A 33 14.93 -3.69 16.80
N LYS A 34 16.11 -3.88 17.40
CA LYS A 34 16.52 -5.14 18.05
C LYS A 34 16.62 -4.97 19.55
N ASP A 35 15.69 -5.59 20.30
CA ASP A 35 15.83 -5.80 21.73
C ASP A 35 16.60 -7.11 22.04
N HIS A 36 16.87 -7.34 23.30
CA HIS A 36 17.58 -8.56 23.73
C HIS A 36 16.86 -9.85 23.33
N ALA A 37 15.52 -9.86 23.33
CA ALA A 37 14.75 -11.04 22.93
C ALA A 37 14.86 -11.29 21.41
N PHE A 38 14.80 -10.25 20.60
CA PHE A 38 15.02 -10.35 19.16
C PHE A 38 16.41 -10.90 18.84
N LEU A 39 17.46 -10.36 19.48
CA LEU A 39 18.84 -10.83 19.28
C LEU A 39 19.00 -12.30 19.66
N ARG A 40 18.37 -12.76 20.76
CA ARG A 40 18.38 -14.16 21.16
C ARG A 40 17.71 -15.06 20.12
N LEU A 41 16.57 -14.64 19.55
CA LEU A 41 15.89 -15.38 18.48
C LEU A 41 16.73 -15.44 17.20
N ALA A 42 17.36 -14.34 16.80
CA ALA A 42 18.27 -14.33 15.66
C ALA A 42 19.45 -15.29 15.84
N MET A 43 20.07 -15.31 17.01
CA MET A 43 21.15 -16.25 17.35
C MET A 43 20.66 -17.70 17.45
N ALA A 44 19.44 -17.93 17.93
CA ALA A 44 18.82 -19.25 17.89
C ALA A 44 18.61 -19.74 16.45
N GLY A 45 18.20 -18.85 15.54
CA GLY A 45 18.14 -19.17 14.12
C GLY A 45 19.48 -19.64 13.53
N GLN A 46 20.60 -19.02 13.96
CA GLN A 46 21.93 -19.49 13.58
C GLN A 46 22.23 -20.88 14.15
N GLN A 47 21.83 -21.16 15.41
CA GLN A 47 21.99 -22.49 16.03
C GLN A 47 21.12 -23.56 15.33
N LEU A 48 19.97 -23.17 14.76
CA LEU A 48 19.14 -24.04 13.92
C LEU A 48 19.76 -24.33 12.53
N GLY A 49 20.91 -23.71 12.21
CA GLY A 49 21.63 -23.95 10.97
C GLY A 49 21.32 -22.98 9.84
N HIS A 50 20.58 -21.91 10.09
CA HIS A 50 20.35 -20.86 9.12
C HIS A 50 21.56 -19.91 8.97
N ARG A 51 21.71 -19.29 7.82
CA ARG A 51 22.67 -18.20 7.57
C ARG A 51 22.01 -16.88 8.00
N VAL A 52 22.07 -16.57 9.31
CA VAL A 52 21.43 -15.39 9.86
C VAL A 52 22.38 -14.21 9.88
N PHE A 53 21.99 -13.09 9.24
CA PHE A 53 22.67 -11.81 9.34
C PHE A 53 21.93 -10.89 10.30
N ILE A 54 22.61 -10.42 11.35
CA ILE A 54 22.10 -9.39 12.24
C ILE A 54 22.62 -8.05 11.72
N VAL A 55 21.72 -7.24 11.14
CA VAL A 55 22.09 -5.97 10.51
C VAL A 55 22.15 -4.87 11.57
N VAL A 56 23.34 -4.36 11.83
CA VAL A 56 23.59 -3.24 12.75
C VAL A 56 23.16 -1.94 12.09
N GLU A 57 22.18 -1.29 12.66
CA GLU A 57 21.58 -0.05 12.15
C GLU A 57 21.83 1.15 13.05
N LYS A 58 22.31 0.91 14.29
CA LYS A 58 22.65 1.92 15.30
C LYS A 58 23.91 1.52 16.06
N PRO A 59 24.79 2.47 16.43
CA PRO A 59 26.00 2.18 17.20
C PRO A 59 25.71 1.48 18.54
N SER A 60 24.55 1.74 19.16
CA SER A 60 24.14 1.15 20.43
C SER A 60 23.83 -0.36 20.37
N GLU A 61 23.74 -0.94 19.19
CA GLU A 61 23.50 -2.38 19.02
C GLU A 61 24.77 -3.23 19.17
N LEU A 62 25.96 -2.64 18.98
CA LEU A 62 27.23 -3.38 18.93
C LEU A 62 27.55 -4.13 20.23
N VAL A 63 27.51 -3.43 21.36
CA VAL A 63 27.87 -3.99 22.65
C VAL A 63 26.88 -5.09 23.08
N PRO A 64 25.54 -4.88 23.06
CA PRO A 64 24.57 -5.95 23.37
C PRO A 64 24.71 -7.20 22.51
N ILE A 65 25.01 -7.03 21.21
CA ILE A 65 25.23 -8.18 20.31
C ILE A 65 26.48 -8.96 20.73
N ALA A 66 27.61 -8.26 21.01
CA ALA A 66 28.86 -8.91 21.40
C ALA A 66 28.75 -9.63 22.77
N GLU A 67 28.13 -8.99 23.76
CA GLU A 67 27.90 -9.58 25.08
C GLU A 67 27.03 -10.85 25.03
N LEU A 68 25.94 -10.79 24.25
CA LEU A 68 25.08 -11.93 24.06
C LEU A 68 25.80 -13.07 23.31
N ALA A 69 26.53 -12.72 22.24
CA ALA A 69 27.34 -13.69 21.49
C ALA A 69 28.38 -14.39 22.36
N ALA A 70 29.09 -13.62 23.22
CA ALA A 70 30.03 -14.17 24.19
C ALA A 70 29.34 -15.11 25.18
N THR A 71 28.18 -14.71 25.71
CA THR A 71 27.39 -15.52 26.65
C THR A 71 26.95 -16.87 26.06
N LEU A 72 26.58 -16.84 24.75
CA LEU A 72 26.13 -18.04 24.05
C LEU A 72 27.29 -18.85 23.41
N GLY A 73 28.51 -18.34 23.45
CA GLY A 73 29.67 -18.95 22.80
C GLY A 73 29.56 -18.95 21.25
N LEU A 74 28.90 -17.96 20.67
CA LEU A 74 28.62 -17.88 19.23
C LEU A 74 29.46 -16.80 18.54
N ARG A 75 29.68 -16.99 17.24
CA ARG A 75 30.19 -15.96 16.32
C ARG A 75 29.05 -15.58 15.37
N PRO A 76 28.34 -14.46 15.64
CA PRO A 76 27.22 -14.04 14.80
C PRO A 76 27.72 -13.53 13.44
N ARG A 77 26.92 -13.64 12.39
CA ARG A 77 27.16 -12.90 11.16
C ARG A 77 26.52 -11.51 11.29
N LEU A 78 27.33 -10.47 11.11
CA LEU A 78 26.90 -9.08 11.23
C LEU A 78 26.85 -8.44 9.85
N GLY A 79 25.80 -7.66 9.61
CA GLY A 79 25.72 -6.67 8.55
C GLY A 79 25.92 -5.28 9.12
N LEU A 80 26.60 -4.39 8.43
CA LEU A 80 26.60 -2.95 8.74
C LEU A 80 25.71 -2.24 7.75
N ARG A 81 24.63 -1.60 8.22
CA ARG A 81 23.76 -0.78 7.38
C ARG A 81 24.30 0.64 7.34
N LEU A 82 24.68 1.09 6.15
CA LEU A 82 25.17 2.43 5.89
C LEU A 82 24.09 3.27 5.19
N ARG A 83 24.01 4.54 5.60
CA ARG A 83 23.14 5.51 4.93
C ARG A 83 23.77 5.94 3.62
N LEU A 84 22.97 5.96 2.57
CA LEU A 84 23.36 6.54 1.29
C LEU A 84 23.11 8.06 1.33
N ALA A 85 24.04 8.84 0.81
CA ALA A 85 23.88 10.28 0.60
C ALA A 85 23.02 10.56 -0.65
N SER A 86 23.09 9.68 -1.65
CA SER A 86 22.26 9.73 -2.84
C SER A 86 20.82 9.35 -2.49
N VAL A 87 19.91 10.34 -2.49
CA VAL A 87 18.49 10.16 -2.20
C VAL A 87 17.70 10.15 -3.50
N ALA A 88 16.82 9.16 -3.66
CA ALA A 88 15.84 9.17 -4.73
C ALA A 88 14.79 10.26 -4.49
N ALA A 89 14.43 11.04 -5.51
CA ALA A 89 13.36 12.03 -5.41
C ALA A 89 11.99 11.33 -5.39
N GLY A 90 11.07 11.74 -4.49
CA GLY A 90 9.72 11.19 -4.41
C GLY A 90 9.11 11.31 -3.01
N HIS A 91 7.89 10.85 -2.80
CA HIS A 91 7.21 10.81 -1.48
C HIS A 91 8.00 10.03 -0.42
N TRP A 92 8.86 9.10 -0.85
CA TRP A 92 9.71 8.26 0.00
C TRP A 92 11.10 8.84 0.26
N GLN A 93 11.33 10.13 -0.01
CA GLN A 93 12.63 10.83 0.19
C GLN A 93 13.17 10.71 1.62
N ASN A 94 12.30 10.50 2.61
CA ASN A 94 12.69 10.42 4.02
C ASN A 94 13.27 9.05 4.42
N THR A 95 13.32 8.06 3.52
CA THR A 95 13.88 6.72 3.81
C THR A 95 15.38 6.63 3.57
N GLY A 96 15.98 7.63 2.92
CA GLY A 96 17.43 7.77 2.69
C GLY A 96 17.99 9.10 3.20
N GLY A 97 19.31 9.30 3.13
CA GLY A 97 20.01 10.52 3.53
C GLY A 97 20.05 10.76 5.05
N GLU A 98 20.34 12.00 5.45
CA GLU A 98 20.51 12.39 6.86
C GLU A 98 19.28 12.16 7.74
N LYS A 99 18.07 12.23 7.15
CA LYS A 99 16.80 12.03 7.86
C LYS A 99 16.39 10.57 8.00
N SER A 100 17.17 9.64 7.46
CA SER A 100 16.89 8.20 7.58
C SER A 100 16.84 7.79 9.06
N LYS A 101 15.78 7.06 9.41
CA LYS A 101 15.58 6.52 10.77
C LYS A 101 16.69 5.54 11.16
N PHE A 102 17.20 4.77 10.19
CA PHE A 102 18.18 3.72 10.40
C PHE A 102 19.42 3.88 9.52
N GLY A 103 20.49 3.19 9.92
CA GLY A 103 21.75 3.15 9.21
C GLY A 103 22.79 4.07 9.81
N LEU A 104 24.04 3.68 9.69
CA LEU A 104 25.22 4.40 10.19
C LEU A 104 25.64 5.47 9.20
N THR A 105 26.08 6.62 9.70
CA THR A 105 26.87 7.58 8.92
C THR A 105 28.29 7.04 8.72
N ALA A 106 29.07 7.64 7.81
CA ALA A 106 30.46 7.22 7.58
C ALA A 106 31.31 7.27 8.86
N SER A 107 31.15 8.31 9.69
CA SER A 107 31.85 8.44 10.98
C SER A 107 31.41 7.37 11.98
N GLN A 108 30.11 7.04 12.03
CA GLN A 108 29.59 5.98 12.88
C GLN A 108 30.05 4.59 12.41
N ALA A 109 30.13 4.36 11.10
CA ALA A 109 30.65 3.12 10.54
C ALA A 109 32.11 2.91 10.88
N GLN A 110 32.93 3.96 10.78
CA GLN A 110 34.33 3.93 11.20
C GLN A 110 34.48 3.62 12.71
N ALA A 111 33.69 4.28 13.54
CA ALA A 111 33.67 4.01 14.98
C ALA A 111 33.18 2.58 15.29
N ALA A 112 32.20 2.05 14.53
CA ALA A 112 31.71 0.70 14.68
C ALA A 112 32.80 -0.33 14.38
N ILE A 113 33.58 -0.15 13.32
CA ILE A 113 34.71 -1.01 12.98
C ILE A 113 35.74 -1.03 14.11
N GLU A 114 36.14 0.12 14.66
CA GLU A 114 37.09 0.19 15.77
C GLU A 114 36.52 -0.45 17.04
N THR A 115 35.24 -0.26 17.32
CA THR A 115 34.57 -0.93 18.43
C THR A 115 34.59 -2.45 18.25
N LEU A 116 34.24 -2.96 17.07
CA LEU A 116 34.22 -4.40 16.78
C LEU A 116 35.64 -5.01 16.80
N LYS A 117 36.67 -4.27 16.39
CA LYS A 117 38.08 -4.68 16.55
C LYS A 117 38.40 -4.85 18.04
N THR A 118 38.04 -3.86 18.86
CA THR A 118 38.32 -3.89 20.32
C THR A 118 37.58 -5.02 20.99
N LEU A 119 36.34 -5.31 20.61
CA LEU A 119 35.54 -6.42 21.12
C LEU A 119 35.94 -7.79 20.57
N GLY A 120 36.79 -7.85 19.56
CA GLY A 120 37.23 -9.10 18.91
C GLY A 120 36.17 -9.71 17.98
N TYR A 121 35.29 -8.89 17.37
CA TYR A 121 34.21 -9.33 16.51
C TYR A 121 34.26 -8.73 15.08
N LEU A 122 35.37 -8.13 14.66
CA LEU A 122 35.49 -7.56 13.30
C LEU A 122 35.31 -8.64 12.22
N ASP A 123 35.81 -9.84 12.45
CA ASP A 123 35.69 -10.99 11.56
C ASP A 123 34.25 -11.48 11.37
N CYS A 124 33.34 -11.04 12.25
CA CYS A 124 31.92 -11.30 12.15
C CYS A 124 31.19 -10.37 11.14
N VAL A 125 31.82 -9.25 10.74
CA VAL A 125 31.22 -8.29 9.79
C VAL A 125 31.37 -8.83 8.38
N GLN A 126 30.34 -9.52 7.90
CA GLN A 126 30.36 -10.23 6.61
C GLN A 126 29.41 -9.59 5.58
N MET A 127 28.59 -8.61 5.98
CA MET A 127 27.65 -7.98 5.07
C MET A 127 27.74 -6.45 5.12
N LEU A 128 27.74 -5.81 3.95
CA LEU A 128 27.32 -4.42 3.79
C LEU A 128 25.81 -4.43 3.46
N HIS A 129 25.02 -3.70 4.21
CA HIS A 129 23.61 -3.45 3.91
C HIS A 129 23.39 -1.99 3.58
N VAL A 130 22.58 -1.70 2.55
CA VAL A 130 22.11 -0.36 2.22
C VAL A 130 20.62 -0.42 1.89
N HIS A 131 19.94 0.72 1.94
CA HIS A 131 18.54 0.82 1.50
C HIS A 131 18.35 2.13 0.74
N MET A 132 18.04 2.02 -0.54
CA MET A 132 17.92 3.16 -1.46
C MET A 132 16.61 3.95 -1.31
N GLY A 133 15.67 3.45 -0.56
CA GLY A 133 14.30 3.95 -0.45
C GLY A 133 13.28 2.95 -0.98
N SER A 134 12.00 3.29 -0.89
CA SER A 134 10.92 2.49 -1.47
C SER A 134 10.53 3.09 -2.84
N GLN A 135 10.07 2.24 -3.77
CA GLN A 135 9.52 2.67 -5.06
C GLN A 135 10.44 3.66 -5.82
N VAL A 136 11.70 3.27 -6.07
CA VAL A 136 12.68 4.12 -6.76
C VAL A 136 12.35 4.19 -8.25
N ALA A 137 11.59 5.17 -8.67
CA ALA A 137 11.04 5.31 -10.02
C ALA A 137 12.08 5.63 -11.12
N ASP A 138 13.25 6.18 -10.75
CA ASP A 138 14.24 6.70 -11.69
C ASP A 138 15.48 5.81 -11.81
N HIS A 139 15.72 5.27 -13.01
CA HIS A 139 16.90 4.48 -13.33
C HIS A 139 18.22 5.19 -13.02
N ALA A 140 18.30 6.51 -13.26
CA ALA A 140 19.50 7.28 -12.97
C ALA A 140 19.77 7.43 -11.46
N ALA A 141 18.71 7.54 -10.65
CA ALA A 141 18.85 7.55 -9.21
C ALA A 141 19.36 6.21 -8.67
N LEU A 142 18.83 5.10 -9.20
CA LEU A 142 19.31 3.75 -8.91
C LEU A 142 20.83 3.62 -9.20
N GLY A 143 21.26 4.10 -10.38
CA GLY A 143 22.68 4.07 -10.76
C GLY A 143 23.58 4.80 -9.76
N ARG A 144 23.22 6.02 -9.36
CA ARG A 144 23.97 6.82 -8.36
C ARG A 144 24.05 6.11 -7.00
N SER A 145 22.95 5.53 -6.54
CA SER A 145 22.93 4.80 -5.26
C SER A 145 23.81 3.56 -5.30
N MET A 146 23.85 2.87 -6.44
CA MET A 146 24.70 1.69 -6.60
C MET A 146 26.19 2.05 -6.73
N ASP A 147 26.53 3.16 -7.37
CA ASP A 147 27.89 3.66 -7.42
C ASP A 147 28.41 3.98 -5.99
N GLU A 148 27.61 4.66 -5.19
CA GLU A 148 27.92 4.94 -3.78
C GLU A 148 28.07 3.64 -2.98
N THR A 149 27.16 2.68 -3.14
CA THR A 149 27.21 1.38 -2.46
C THR A 149 28.48 0.61 -2.76
N ALA A 150 28.90 0.60 -4.02
CA ALA A 150 30.14 -0.09 -4.44
C ALA A 150 31.40 0.55 -3.81
N HIS A 151 31.43 1.87 -3.66
CA HIS A 151 32.51 2.55 -2.97
C HIS A 151 32.49 2.32 -1.44
N LEU A 152 31.32 2.21 -0.83
CA LEU A 152 31.16 1.83 0.59
C LEU A 152 31.66 0.39 0.83
N TYR A 153 31.33 -0.54 -0.06
CA TYR A 153 31.85 -1.91 -0.03
C TYR A 153 33.38 -1.92 0.01
N ARG A 154 34.01 -1.22 -0.95
CA ARG A 154 35.48 -1.08 -0.99
C ARG A 154 36.03 -0.53 0.32
N ALA A 155 35.48 0.55 0.81
CA ALA A 155 35.95 1.22 2.03
C ALA A 155 35.91 0.31 3.25
N LEU A 156 34.87 -0.51 3.42
CA LEU A 156 34.75 -1.46 4.52
C LEU A 156 35.76 -2.61 4.40
N VAL A 157 35.97 -3.14 3.19
CA VAL A 157 36.99 -4.18 2.96
C VAL A 157 38.39 -3.63 3.22
N GLU A 158 38.74 -2.44 2.75
CA GLU A 158 40.00 -1.75 3.04
C GLU A 158 40.21 -1.48 4.53
N ALA A 159 39.13 -1.24 5.28
CA ALA A 159 39.17 -1.10 6.74
C ALA A 159 39.35 -2.44 7.51
N GLY A 160 39.40 -3.56 6.78
CA GLY A 160 39.68 -4.90 7.31
C GLY A 160 38.45 -5.74 7.67
N ALA A 161 37.24 -5.31 7.28
CA ALA A 161 36.03 -6.12 7.44
C ALA A 161 35.96 -7.19 6.32
N PRO A 162 35.81 -8.48 6.63
CA PRO A 162 35.75 -9.55 5.64
C PRO A 162 34.36 -9.66 4.98
N ILE A 163 33.95 -8.57 4.32
CA ILE A 163 32.63 -8.51 3.65
C ILE A 163 32.62 -9.49 2.47
N ASP A 164 31.73 -10.46 2.49
CA ASP A 164 31.49 -11.41 1.40
C ASP A 164 30.09 -11.24 0.77
N THR A 165 29.24 -10.40 1.35
CA THR A 165 27.86 -10.21 0.95
C THR A 165 27.52 -8.72 0.91
N VAL A 166 26.81 -8.27 -0.12
CA VAL A 166 26.23 -6.92 -0.21
C VAL A 166 24.73 -7.06 -0.38
N ASP A 167 23.99 -6.56 0.60
CA ASP A 167 22.54 -6.44 0.54
C ASP A 167 22.18 -5.01 0.13
N VAL A 168 21.60 -4.88 -1.05
CA VAL A 168 21.22 -3.58 -1.60
C VAL A 168 19.86 -3.10 -1.09
N GLY A 169 19.24 -3.86 -0.18
CA GLY A 169 17.94 -3.57 0.40
C GLY A 169 16.80 -3.60 -0.61
N GLY A 170 15.72 -2.90 -0.28
CA GLY A 170 14.61 -2.70 -1.18
C GLY A 170 14.85 -1.56 -2.19
N GLY A 171 13.78 -1.18 -2.87
CA GLY A 171 13.80 -0.03 -3.80
C GLY A 171 13.40 -0.37 -5.23
N LEU A 172 13.48 -1.63 -5.64
CA LEU A 172 12.93 -2.05 -6.94
C LEU A 172 11.45 -1.66 -7.01
N ALA A 173 11.14 -0.75 -7.95
CA ALA A 173 9.81 -0.20 -8.10
C ALA A 173 8.86 -1.14 -8.84
N VAL A 174 7.57 -0.83 -8.72
CA VAL A 174 6.48 -1.46 -9.46
C VAL A 174 5.79 -0.42 -10.31
N ASP A 175 5.48 -0.74 -11.55
CA ASP A 175 4.73 0.13 -12.44
C ASP A 175 3.22 -0.09 -12.30
N TYR A 176 2.62 0.55 -11.31
CA TYR A 176 1.17 0.50 -11.08
C TYR A 176 0.39 1.25 -12.16
N GLU A 177 1.01 2.21 -12.84
CA GLU A 177 0.37 2.99 -13.90
C GLU A 177 0.45 2.31 -15.28
N GLY A 178 1.34 1.33 -15.45
CA GLY A 178 1.57 0.67 -16.75
C GLY A 178 2.20 1.55 -17.81
N ARG A 179 2.79 2.70 -17.44
CA ARG A 179 3.26 3.75 -18.36
C ARG A 179 4.75 3.73 -18.63
N GLY A 180 5.53 3.01 -17.82
CA GLY A 180 6.99 3.06 -17.89
C GLY A 180 7.55 4.47 -17.65
N ALA A 181 6.89 5.28 -16.81
CA ALA A 181 7.19 6.69 -16.60
C ALA A 181 7.93 6.91 -15.28
N LYS A 182 8.61 8.06 -15.20
CA LYS A 182 9.23 8.53 -13.95
C LYS A 182 8.19 9.26 -13.11
N SER A 183 7.25 8.50 -12.54
CA SER A 183 6.21 9.02 -11.66
C SER A 183 6.21 8.28 -10.32
N PHE A 184 5.42 8.76 -9.37
CA PHE A 184 5.33 8.19 -8.02
C PHE A 184 4.86 6.73 -8.01
N CYS A 185 3.91 6.38 -8.87
CA CYS A 185 3.35 5.02 -8.98
C CYS A 185 3.82 4.27 -10.24
N SER A 186 4.92 4.67 -10.86
CA SER A 186 5.50 4.00 -12.03
C SER A 186 7.02 3.91 -11.93
N MET A 187 7.69 3.36 -12.95
CA MET A 187 9.14 3.32 -13.05
C MET A 187 9.57 3.36 -14.51
N ASN A 188 10.74 3.97 -14.80
CA ASN A 188 11.27 4.12 -16.15
C ASN A 188 12.32 3.05 -16.53
N TYR A 189 12.29 1.89 -15.88
CA TYR A 189 13.22 0.78 -16.12
C TYR A 189 12.55 -0.56 -15.80
N GLY A 190 13.13 -1.66 -16.29
CA GLY A 190 12.66 -3.01 -15.98
C GLY A 190 13.53 -3.73 -14.97
N VAL A 191 13.10 -4.91 -14.52
CA VAL A 191 13.85 -5.79 -13.58
C VAL A 191 15.24 -6.13 -14.12
N ALA A 192 15.37 -6.38 -15.42
CA ALA A 192 16.65 -6.67 -16.05
C ALA A 192 17.62 -5.47 -16.02
N ASP A 193 17.10 -4.25 -16.11
CA ASP A 193 17.90 -3.03 -16.00
C ASP A 193 18.36 -2.80 -14.56
N TYR A 194 17.46 -3.03 -13.59
CA TYR A 194 17.79 -3.03 -12.17
C TYR A 194 18.95 -3.99 -11.87
N ALA A 195 18.80 -5.26 -12.24
CA ALA A 195 19.83 -6.28 -12.01
C ALA A 195 21.16 -5.89 -12.67
N ARG A 196 21.10 -5.35 -13.89
CA ARG A 196 22.29 -4.91 -14.64
C ARG A 196 23.02 -3.77 -13.95
N VAL A 197 22.28 -2.79 -13.40
CA VAL A 197 22.87 -1.67 -12.67
C VAL A 197 23.57 -2.17 -11.41
N VAL A 198 22.89 -2.99 -10.60
CA VAL A 198 23.42 -3.56 -9.36
C VAL A 198 24.73 -4.35 -9.63
N VAL A 199 24.67 -5.31 -10.54
CA VAL A 199 25.82 -6.18 -10.85
C VAL A 199 26.98 -5.38 -11.43
N ARG A 200 26.74 -4.48 -12.40
CA ARG A 200 27.82 -3.72 -13.05
C ARG A 200 28.53 -2.75 -12.12
N ALA A 201 27.81 -2.10 -11.21
CA ALA A 201 28.43 -1.21 -10.23
C ALA A 201 29.42 -1.97 -9.34
N MET A 202 29.00 -3.11 -8.81
CA MET A 202 29.85 -3.96 -7.97
C MET A 202 31.05 -4.53 -8.75
N GLN A 203 30.82 -5.10 -9.94
CA GLN A 203 31.88 -5.65 -10.77
C GLN A 203 32.92 -4.61 -11.14
N ARG A 204 32.50 -3.38 -11.45
CA ARG A 204 33.42 -2.29 -11.81
C ARG A 204 34.41 -2.02 -10.66
N VAL A 205 33.91 -1.75 -9.46
CA VAL A 205 34.74 -1.45 -8.29
C VAL A 205 35.62 -2.62 -7.90
N CYS A 206 35.11 -3.87 -7.96
CA CYS A 206 35.91 -5.04 -7.66
C CYS A 206 37.08 -5.21 -8.63
N ARG A 207 36.87 -5.02 -9.94
CA ARG A 207 37.93 -5.11 -10.95
C ARG A 207 38.96 -3.99 -10.86
N GLU A 208 38.49 -2.74 -10.65
CA GLU A 208 39.36 -1.56 -10.53
C GLU A 208 40.31 -1.64 -9.33
N HIS A 209 39.85 -2.27 -8.24
CA HIS A 209 40.61 -2.33 -6.99
C HIS A 209 41.10 -3.74 -6.61
N GLY A 210 40.92 -4.74 -7.47
CA GLY A 210 41.38 -6.12 -7.22
C GLY A 210 40.67 -6.79 -6.03
N LEU A 211 39.41 -6.44 -5.79
CA LEU A 211 38.60 -7.00 -4.72
C LEU A 211 37.83 -8.24 -5.17
N ALA A 212 37.51 -9.12 -4.23
CA ALA A 212 36.58 -10.22 -4.47
C ALA A 212 35.18 -9.71 -4.82
N GLU A 213 34.50 -10.40 -5.74
CA GLU A 213 33.08 -10.09 -6.02
C GLU A 213 32.22 -10.68 -4.89
N PRO A 214 31.37 -9.88 -4.20
CA PRO A 214 30.52 -10.37 -3.13
C PRO A 214 29.29 -11.07 -3.65
N ASP A 215 28.66 -11.90 -2.82
CA ASP A 215 27.27 -12.32 -3.01
C ASP A 215 26.35 -11.10 -2.96
N LEU A 216 25.34 -11.05 -3.83
CA LEU A 216 24.38 -9.94 -3.87
C LEU A 216 23.01 -10.40 -3.36
N ILE A 217 22.44 -9.64 -2.45
CA ILE A 217 21.07 -9.80 -1.94
C ILE A 217 20.26 -8.56 -2.28
N SER A 218 18.99 -8.76 -2.58
CA SER A 218 18.00 -7.69 -2.76
C SER A 218 16.74 -8.00 -1.95
N GLU A 219 16.24 -7.03 -1.19
CA GLU A 219 15.02 -7.11 -0.38
C GLU A 219 13.83 -6.52 -1.14
N SER A 220 13.63 -6.94 -2.37
CA SER A 220 12.64 -6.38 -3.31
C SER A 220 11.21 -6.89 -3.04
N GLY A 221 10.73 -6.82 -1.80
CA GLY A 221 9.43 -7.33 -1.37
C GLY A 221 8.27 -6.79 -2.20
N ARG A 222 8.20 -5.48 -2.40
CA ARG A 222 7.15 -4.86 -3.24
C ARG A 222 7.07 -5.47 -4.63
N ALA A 223 8.20 -5.62 -5.31
CA ALA A 223 8.23 -6.16 -6.67
C ALA A 223 7.85 -7.65 -6.73
N LEU A 224 8.14 -8.40 -5.66
CA LEU A 224 7.79 -9.82 -5.55
C LEU A 224 6.31 -10.04 -5.24
N THR A 225 5.69 -9.17 -4.43
CA THR A 225 4.37 -9.43 -3.87
C THR A 225 3.25 -8.55 -4.44
N ALA A 226 3.52 -7.40 -5.05
CA ALA A 226 2.47 -6.51 -5.55
C ALA A 226 1.48 -7.23 -6.49
N HIS A 227 1.99 -8.05 -7.41
CA HIS A 227 1.21 -8.69 -8.46
C HIS A 227 0.41 -9.92 -8.01
N HIS A 228 0.64 -10.46 -6.81
CA HIS A 228 0.07 -11.75 -6.43
C HIS A 228 -1.36 -11.66 -5.90
N ALA A 229 -1.85 -10.47 -5.58
CA ALA A 229 -3.20 -10.32 -5.03
C ALA A 229 -4.05 -9.31 -5.83
N VAL A 230 -5.32 -9.61 -5.89
CA VAL A 230 -6.39 -8.78 -6.45
C VAL A 230 -7.51 -8.71 -5.43
N LEU A 231 -7.98 -7.51 -5.12
CA LEU A 231 -9.21 -7.32 -4.35
C LEU A 231 -10.41 -7.33 -5.31
N LEU A 232 -11.35 -8.23 -5.06
CA LEU A 232 -12.62 -8.30 -5.78
C LEU A 232 -13.72 -7.74 -4.89
N THR A 233 -14.50 -6.82 -5.43
CA THR A 233 -15.58 -6.17 -4.69
C THR A 233 -16.79 -5.94 -5.58
N GLN A 234 -17.93 -5.60 -4.98
CA GLN A 234 -19.20 -5.42 -5.68
C GLN A 234 -19.78 -4.04 -5.45
N VAL A 235 -20.30 -3.43 -6.50
CA VAL A 235 -21.12 -2.22 -6.39
C VAL A 235 -22.46 -2.59 -5.77
N ILE A 236 -22.81 -1.94 -4.68
CA ILE A 236 -24.03 -2.20 -3.90
C ILE A 236 -25.09 -1.12 -4.08
N ASP A 237 -24.65 0.11 -4.41
CA ASP A 237 -25.52 1.25 -4.63
C ASP A 237 -24.86 2.27 -5.55
N SER A 238 -25.63 3.17 -6.12
CA SER A 238 -25.12 4.25 -6.95
C SER A 238 -25.92 5.54 -6.78
N GLU A 239 -25.20 6.65 -6.69
CA GLU A 239 -25.77 8.01 -6.70
C GLU A 239 -25.42 8.67 -8.03
N ALA A 240 -26.42 8.80 -8.90
CA ALA A 240 -26.27 9.52 -10.14
C ALA A 240 -26.26 11.04 -9.92
N PRO A 241 -25.60 11.82 -10.80
CA PRO A 241 -25.66 13.27 -10.73
C PRO A 241 -27.08 13.79 -10.95
N VAL A 242 -27.33 15.02 -10.49
CA VAL A 242 -28.64 15.66 -10.58
C VAL A 242 -29.26 15.49 -11.95
N ALA A 243 -30.45 14.87 -11.98
CA ALA A 243 -31.20 14.64 -13.21
C ALA A 243 -31.71 15.98 -13.78
N THR A 244 -31.14 16.42 -14.89
CA THR A 244 -31.54 17.63 -15.61
C THR A 244 -31.18 17.49 -17.09
N ALA A 245 -31.82 18.26 -17.96
CA ALA A 245 -31.41 18.38 -19.36
C ALA A 245 -30.20 19.34 -19.48
N PRO A 246 -29.37 19.23 -20.53
CA PRO A 246 -28.40 20.25 -20.85
C PRO A 246 -29.10 21.60 -21.12
N VAL A 247 -28.53 22.69 -20.62
CA VAL A 247 -29.02 24.02 -20.90
C VAL A 247 -28.27 24.66 -22.07
N ALA A 248 -28.86 25.64 -22.74
CA ALA A 248 -28.16 26.41 -23.77
C ALA A 248 -27.03 27.23 -23.14
N LEU A 249 -25.81 27.05 -23.61
CA LEU A 249 -24.65 27.84 -23.21
C LEU A 249 -24.77 29.26 -23.77
N GLU A 250 -24.30 30.24 -23.01
CA GLU A 250 -24.31 31.63 -23.47
C GLU A 250 -23.24 31.86 -24.56
N ALA A 251 -23.66 32.18 -25.76
CA ALA A 251 -22.78 32.25 -26.93
C ALA A 251 -21.66 33.31 -26.82
N SER A 252 -21.81 34.29 -25.96
CA SER A 252 -20.81 35.33 -25.68
C SER A 252 -19.66 34.90 -24.74
N LEU A 253 -19.81 33.78 -24.07
CA LEU A 253 -18.85 33.31 -23.07
C LEU A 253 -18.03 32.15 -23.62
N SER A 254 -16.72 32.13 -23.30
CA SER A 254 -15.85 30.95 -23.49
C SER A 254 -16.29 29.78 -22.60
N ALA A 255 -15.81 28.58 -22.92
CA ALA A 255 -16.13 27.40 -22.14
C ALA A 255 -15.67 27.51 -20.67
N SER A 256 -14.48 28.06 -20.41
CA SER A 256 -14.01 28.37 -19.05
C SER A 256 -14.89 29.41 -18.34
N ALA A 257 -15.33 30.47 -19.06
CA ALA A 257 -16.22 31.47 -18.47
C ALA A 257 -17.60 30.89 -18.10
N GLN A 258 -18.09 29.87 -18.83
CA GLN A 258 -19.31 29.15 -18.48
C GLN A 258 -19.13 28.34 -17.20
N LEU A 259 -17.95 27.70 -16.98
CA LEU A 259 -17.63 27.02 -15.72
C LEU A 259 -17.62 27.99 -14.54
N ASP A 260 -16.96 29.15 -14.68
CA ASP A 260 -16.90 30.18 -13.65
C ASP A 260 -18.30 30.73 -13.32
N ARG A 261 -19.12 30.90 -14.33
CA ARG A 261 -20.54 31.27 -14.14
C ARG A 261 -21.28 30.23 -13.32
N ALA A 262 -21.16 28.95 -13.67
CA ALA A 262 -21.80 27.86 -12.94
C ALA A 262 -21.34 27.80 -11.48
N ALA A 263 -20.04 27.94 -11.22
CA ALA A 263 -19.47 27.97 -9.87
C ALA A 263 -19.98 29.20 -9.08
N THR A 264 -20.03 30.37 -9.72
CA THR A 264 -20.54 31.59 -9.09
C THR A 264 -22.02 31.46 -8.72
N MET A 265 -22.85 30.93 -9.61
CA MET A 265 -24.28 30.68 -9.33
C MET A 265 -24.46 29.75 -8.14
N ALA A 266 -23.71 28.65 -8.06
CA ALA A 266 -23.75 27.71 -6.96
C ALA A 266 -23.36 28.37 -5.62
N ALA A 267 -22.27 29.18 -5.61
CA ALA A 267 -21.81 29.90 -4.43
C ALA A 267 -22.82 30.93 -3.95
N GLN A 268 -23.37 31.75 -4.86
CA GLN A 268 -24.37 32.76 -4.51
C GLN A 268 -25.66 32.14 -3.97
N ALA A 269 -26.13 31.03 -4.56
CA ALA A 269 -27.30 30.32 -4.04
C ALA A 269 -27.03 29.72 -2.65
N HIS A 270 -25.82 29.19 -2.41
CA HIS A 270 -25.42 28.70 -1.10
C HIS A 270 -25.45 29.83 -0.04
N GLU A 271 -24.80 30.96 -0.33
CA GLU A 271 -24.78 32.14 0.57
C GLU A 271 -26.17 32.70 0.82
N ALA A 272 -27.01 32.80 -0.22
CA ALA A 272 -28.39 33.28 -0.08
C ALA A 272 -29.23 32.34 0.77
N PHE A 273 -29.06 31.03 0.64
CA PHE A 273 -29.74 30.01 1.43
C PHE A 273 -29.31 30.07 2.91
N VAL A 274 -27.98 30.11 3.16
CA VAL A 274 -27.46 30.24 4.54
C VAL A 274 -27.93 31.52 5.22
N ALA A 275 -28.06 32.61 4.47
CA ALA A 275 -28.61 33.87 4.98
C ALA A 275 -30.16 33.92 5.07
N GLY A 276 -30.84 32.83 4.75
CA GLY A 276 -32.30 32.75 4.77
C GLY A 276 -33.02 33.62 3.71
N ARG A 277 -32.30 34.07 2.67
CA ARG A 277 -32.86 34.88 1.59
C ARG A 277 -33.61 34.09 0.53
N ILE A 278 -33.26 32.82 0.36
CA ILE A 278 -33.93 31.87 -0.54
C ILE A 278 -34.32 30.60 0.19
N GLY A 279 -35.39 29.94 -0.30
CA GLY A 279 -35.84 28.65 0.20
C GLY A 279 -35.14 27.46 -0.48
N LEU A 280 -35.45 26.25 0.04
CA LEU A 280 -34.90 25.00 -0.51
C LEU A 280 -35.26 24.80 -1.99
N ALA A 281 -36.47 25.16 -2.40
CA ALA A 281 -36.93 25.02 -3.78
C ALA A 281 -36.13 25.88 -4.76
N GLU A 282 -35.78 27.11 -4.39
CA GLU A 282 -35.00 28.04 -5.20
C GLU A 282 -33.54 27.57 -5.29
N ARG A 283 -32.96 27.11 -4.16
CA ARG A 283 -31.65 26.51 -4.15
C ARG A 283 -31.58 25.27 -5.07
N ALA A 284 -32.55 24.37 -4.96
CA ALA A 284 -32.63 23.17 -5.83
C ALA A 284 -32.82 23.51 -7.30
N ALA A 285 -33.51 24.60 -7.63
CA ALA A 285 -33.64 25.08 -9.00
C ALA A 285 -32.28 25.54 -9.56
N THR A 286 -31.51 26.29 -8.76
CA THR A 286 -30.15 26.70 -9.15
C THR A 286 -29.21 25.50 -9.32
N GLU A 287 -29.27 24.51 -8.43
CA GLU A 287 -28.47 23.29 -8.53
C GLU A 287 -28.76 22.54 -9.85
N ARG A 288 -30.03 22.46 -10.26
CA ARG A 288 -30.40 21.87 -11.57
C ARG A 288 -29.89 22.68 -12.76
N GLU A 289 -29.94 23.99 -12.70
CA GLU A 289 -29.41 24.87 -13.77
C GLU A 289 -27.90 24.71 -13.90
N VAL A 290 -27.16 24.73 -12.79
CA VAL A 290 -25.72 24.51 -12.74
C VAL A 290 -25.35 23.12 -13.33
N ALA A 291 -26.06 22.07 -12.94
CA ALA A 291 -25.88 20.74 -13.50
C ALA A 291 -26.18 20.70 -15.00
N GLY A 292 -27.18 21.46 -15.46
CA GLY A 292 -27.49 21.63 -16.89
C GLY A 292 -26.36 22.28 -17.68
N ILE A 293 -25.68 23.29 -17.09
CA ILE A 293 -24.49 23.90 -17.69
C ILE A 293 -23.37 22.88 -17.80
N TYR A 294 -23.08 22.13 -16.73
CA TYR A 294 -22.06 21.08 -16.77
C TYR A 294 -22.39 20.01 -17.81
N LYS A 295 -23.65 19.58 -17.95
CA LYS A 295 -24.06 18.61 -18.98
C LYS A 295 -23.83 19.15 -20.39
N ALA A 296 -24.13 20.42 -20.61
CA ALA A 296 -23.89 21.07 -21.92
C ALA A 296 -22.38 21.13 -22.24
N LEU A 297 -21.54 21.50 -21.25
CA LEU A 297 -20.09 21.54 -21.43
C LEU A 297 -19.48 20.15 -21.63
N ALA A 298 -19.93 19.14 -20.86
CA ALA A 298 -19.46 17.76 -20.97
C ALA A 298 -19.79 17.13 -22.33
N GLY A 299 -20.88 17.55 -22.94
CA GLY A 299 -21.32 17.12 -24.29
C GLY A 299 -20.70 17.86 -25.47
N LEU A 300 -19.81 18.83 -25.23
CA LEU A 300 -19.13 19.52 -26.31
C LEU A 300 -18.25 18.54 -27.13
N ALA A 301 -18.20 18.72 -28.43
CA ALA A 301 -17.15 18.21 -29.31
C ALA A 301 -16.02 19.25 -29.33
N PRO A 302 -14.98 19.16 -28.48
CA PRO A 302 -14.11 20.28 -28.20
C PRO A 302 -13.23 20.63 -29.40
N ALA A 303 -13.30 21.89 -29.87
CA ALA A 303 -12.53 22.39 -30.97
C ALA A 303 -11.15 22.92 -30.55
N ASP A 304 -11.00 23.34 -29.29
CA ASP A 304 -9.77 23.95 -28.79
C ASP A 304 -9.40 23.44 -27.37
N ALA A 305 -8.33 23.96 -26.77
CA ALA A 305 -7.83 23.58 -25.48
C ALA A 305 -8.73 24.05 -24.32
N ASP A 306 -9.42 25.19 -24.47
CA ASP A 306 -10.35 25.72 -23.46
C ASP A 306 -11.59 24.82 -23.35
N GLU A 307 -12.18 24.45 -24.45
CA GLU A 307 -13.31 23.53 -24.50
C GLU A 307 -12.95 22.15 -23.99
N ARG A 308 -11.77 21.62 -24.36
CA ARG A 308 -11.30 20.32 -23.81
C ARG A 308 -11.19 20.34 -22.30
N ARG A 309 -10.57 21.39 -21.74
CA ARG A 309 -10.42 21.55 -20.29
C ARG A 309 -11.77 21.71 -19.61
N ALA A 310 -12.64 22.54 -20.14
CA ALA A 310 -13.97 22.77 -19.58
C ALA A 310 -14.83 21.50 -19.61
N ALA A 311 -14.80 20.75 -20.70
CA ALA A 311 -15.52 19.49 -20.82
C ALA A 311 -14.99 18.44 -19.83
N ALA A 312 -13.68 18.36 -19.61
CA ALA A 312 -13.08 17.46 -18.62
C ALA A 312 -13.54 17.80 -17.20
N ILE A 313 -13.46 19.07 -16.80
CA ILE A 313 -13.93 19.54 -15.49
C ILE A 313 -15.44 19.29 -15.32
N ALA A 314 -16.23 19.54 -16.35
CA ALA A 314 -17.67 19.31 -16.31
C ALA A 314 -18.02 17.83 -16.16
N ARG A 315 -17.30 16.92 -16.83
CA ARG A 315 -17.45 15.46 -16.65
C ARG A 315 -17.10 15.04 -15.23
N ASP A 316 -16.03 15.59 -14.67
CA ASP A 316 -15.64 15.33 -13.27
C ASP A 316 -16.75 15.75 -12.28
N LYS A 317 -17.36 16.92 -12.49
CA LYS A 317 -18.49 17.41 -11.69
C LYS A 317 -19.76 16.58 -11.83
N LEU A 318 -19.91 15.86 -12.92
CA LEU A 318 -21.06 15.00 -13.22
C LEU A 318 -20.77 13.51 -12.95
N ALA A 319 -19.62 13.16 -12.41
CA ALA A 319 -19.32 11.78 -12.10
C ALA A 319 -20.32 11.22 -11.08
N SER A 320 -20.79 10.01 -11.35
CA SER A 320 -21.60 9.24 -10.42
C SER A 320 -20.75 8.79 -9.22
N LYS A 321 -21.39 8.49 -8.09
CA LYS A 321 -20.76 7.78 -6.98
C LYS A 321 -21.26 6.35 -6.99
N TYR A 322 -20.33 5.39 -6.95
CA TYR A 322 -20.64 3.98 -6.81
C TYR A 322 -20.17 3.52 -5.45
N PHE A 323 -21.11 3.09 -4.60
CA PHE A 323 -20.81 2.53 -3.29
C PHE A 323 -20.45 1.06 -3.45
N VAL A 324 -19.33 0.68 -2.87
CA VAL A 324 -18.66 -0.60 -3.13
C VAL A 324 -18.43 -1.32 -1.81
N ASN A 325 -18.70 -2.62 -1.77
CA ASN A 325 -18.69 -3.45 -0.56
C ASN A 325 -17.25 -3.77 -0.09
N PHE A 326 -16.54 -2.77 0.37
CA PHE A 326 -15.21 -2.91 0.98
C PHE A 326 -14.89 -1.68 1.85
N SER A 327 -13.76 -1.68 2.55
CA SER A 327 -13.18 -0.51 3.22
C SER A 327 -11.86 -0.13 2.58
N VAL A 328 -11.70 1.14 2.19
CA VAL A 328 -10.42 1.69 1.71
C VAL A 328 -9.36 1.55 2.78
N PHE A 329 -9.71 1.84 4.04
CA PHE A 329 -8.79 1.82 5.17
C PHE A 329 -8.28 0.43 5.49
N GLN A 330 -9.13 -0.60 5.37
CA GLN A 330 -8.76 -1.98 5.64
C GLN A 330 -8.05 -2.64 4.46
N SER A 331 -8.58 -2.46 3.24
CA SER A 331 -8.15 -3.29 2.11
C SER A 331 -7.14 -2.63 1.18
N VAL A 332 -7.09 -1.30 1.12
CA VAL A 332 -6.14 -0.51 0.29
C VAL A 332 -5.69 0.77 1.01
N PRO A 333 -5.16 0.65 2.23
CA PRO A 333 -4.85 1.81 3.08
C PRO A 333 -3.88 2.80 2.44
N ASP A 334 -2.99 2.37 1.57
CA ASP A 334 -2.03 3.25 0.90
C ASP A 334 -2.69 4.24 -0.07
N VAL A 335 -3.91 3.97 -0.54
CA VAL A 335 -4.69 4.95 -1.31
C VAL A 335 -4.93 6.20 -0.47
N TRP A 336 -5.39 6.02 0.77
CA TRP A 336 -5.66 7.08 1.72
C TRP A 336 -4.39 7.69 2.32
N ALA A 337 -3.46 6.81 2.77
CA ALA A 337 -2.28 7.24 3.53
C ALA A 337 -1.18 7.88 2.66
N LEU A 338 -1.05 7.47 1.40
CA LEU A 338 0.11 7.78 0.56
C LEU A 338 -0.25 8.24 -0.85
N ASP A 339 -1.52 8.45 -1.17
CA ASP A 339 -1.98 8.73 -2.54
C ASP A 339 -1.55 7.62 -3.55
N GLN A 340 -1.38 6.37 -3.09
CA GLN A 340 -1.03 5.24 -3.95
C GLN A 340 -2.14 5.02 -4.98
N VAL A 341 -1.75 4.85 -6.24
CA VAL A 341 -2.68 4.47 -7.31
C VAL A 341 -2.57 2.97 -7.56
N PHE A 342 -3.72 2.31 -7.69
CA PHE A 342 -3.82 0.92 -8.10
C PHE A 342 -4.61 0.83 -9.42
N PRO A 343 -4.31 -0.14 -10.31
CA PRO A 343 -5.16 -0.41 -11.45
C PRO A 343 -6.54 -0.89 -10.98
N VAL A 344 -7.60 -0.25 -11.46
CA VAL A 344 -8.98 -0.57 -11.12
C VAL A 344 -9.77 -0.73 -12.41
N MET A 345 -10.54 -1.83 -12.52
CA MET A 345 -11.40 -2.05 -13.68
C MET A 345 -12.61 -2.93 -13.33
N PRO A 346 -13.70 -2.84 -14.08
CA PRO A 346 -14.77 -3.84 -13.98
C PRO A 346 -14.24 -5.20 -14.41
N ILE A 347 -14.74 -6.27 -13.78
CA ILE A 347 -14.44 -7.67 -14.15
C ILE A 347 -15.66 -8.37 -14.77
N ALA A 348 -16.69 -7.60 -15.05
CA ALA A 348 -17.91 -8.05 -15.74
C ALA A 348 -18.16 -7.12 -16.94
N ARG A 349 -18.90 -7.60 -17.94
CA ARG A 349 -19.31 -6.82 -19.13
C ARG A 349 -18.11 -6.25 -19.91
N LEU A 350 -17.02 -7.02 -20.02
CA LEU A 350 -15.76 -6.58 -20.66
C LEU A 350 -15.87 -6.41 -22.17
N ASP A 351 -16.92 -6.93 -22.78
CA ASP A 351 -17.26 -6.79 -24.20
C ASP A 351 -18.18 -5.59 -24.49
N GLU A 352 -18.59 -4.86 -23.46
CA GLU A 352 -19.43 -3.68 -23.57
C GLU A 352 -18.60 -2.39 -23.39
N ALA A 353 -18.96 -1.34 -24.10
CA ALA A 353 -18.35 -0.03 -23.87
C ALA A 353 -18.90 0.59 -22.57
N PRO A 354 -18.06 1.11 -21.68
CA PRO A 354 -18.52 1.82 -20.50
C PRO A 354 -19.27 3.10 -20.88
N THR A 355 -20.38 3.37 -20.21
CA THR A 355 -21.29 4.48 -20.51
C THR A 355 -21.30 5.57 -19.44
N GLU A 356 -20.71 5.29 -18.28
CA GLU A 356 -20.68 6.16 -17.12
C GLU A 356 -19.24 6.53 -16.73
N ARG A 357 -19.12 7.64 -16.01
CA ARG A 357 -17.92 7.97 -15.25
C ARG A 357 -18.29 8.02 -13.78
N ALA A 358 -17.57 7.31 -12.93
CA ALA A 358 -17.88 7.25 -11.51
C ALA A 358 -16.63 7.32 -10.62
N ARG A 359 -16.86 7.67 -9.35
CA ARG A 359 -15.91 7.48 -8.26
C ARG A 359 -16.39 6.34 -7.38
N LEU A 360 -15.48 5.51 -6.91
CA LEU A 360 -15.76 4.43 -5.99
C LEU A 360 -15.69 4.96 -4.55
N CYS A 361 -16.76 4.75 -3.79
CA CYS A 361 -16.86 5.06 -2.39
C CYS A 361 -17.00 3.76 -1.61
N ASP A 362 -16.32 3.64 -0.48
CA ASP A 362 -16.42 2.48 0.40
C ASP A 362 -17.64 2.53 1.32
N LEU A 363 -17.75 1.58 2.25
CA LEU A 363 -18.84 1.47 3.21
C LEU A 363 -18.63 2.29 4.47
N THR A 364 -17.44 2.83 4.71
CA THR A 364 -17.17 3.58 5.94
C THR A 364 -17.92 4.90 5.95
N CYS A 365 -18.16 5.43 7.15
CA CYS A 365 -18.80 6.74 7.29
C CYS A 365 -17.83 7.92 7.05
N ASP A 366 -16.54 7.62 6.82
CA ASP A 366 -15.51 8.63 6.60
C ASP A 366 -15.53 9.15 5.16
N SER A 367 -15.40 10.47 4.98
CA SER A 367 -15.36 11.10 3.66
C SER A 367 -14.15 10.71 2.83
N ASP A 368 -13.06 10.24 3.47
CA ASP A 368 -11.84 9.77 2.81
C ASP A 368 -11.93 8.32 2.33
N GLY A 369 -13.02 7.62 2.69
CA GLY A 369 -13.33 6.26 2.22
C GLY A 369 -13.72 6.23 0.74
N ARG A 370 -12.82 6.64 -0.15
CA ARG A 370 -13.06 6.69 -1.60
C ARG A 370 -11.78 6.51 -2.40
N LEU A 371 -11.94 6.04 -3.63
CA LEU A 371 -10.93 6.14 -4.67
C LEU A 371 -11.29 7.31 -5.60
N ASP A 372 -10.38 8.25 -5.74
CA ASP A 372 -10.53 9.43 -6.60
C ASP A 372 -9.34 9.63 -7.55
N ARG A 373 -8.50 8.58 -7.70
CA ARG A 373 -7.36 8.53 -8.63
C ARG A 373 -7.32 7.17 -9.31
N TYR A 374 -7.45 7.17 -10.63
CA TYR A 374 -7.56 5.97 -11.45
C TYR A 374 -6.54 6.01 -12.59
N VAL A 375 -5.95 4.86 -12.90
CA VAL A 375 -5.12 4.70 -14.09
C VAL A 375 -5.99 4.80 -15.33
N ASP A 376 -5.62 5.65 -16.28
CA ASP A 376 -6.28 5.81 -17.58
C ASP A 376 -5.20 5.88 -18.68
N GLU A 377 -5.60 5.81 -19.95
CA GLU A 377 -4.69 5.82 -21.11
C GLU A 377 -3.71 7.01 -21.09
N ASP A 378 -4.20 8.20 -20.71
CA ASP A 378 -3.41 9.43 -20.69
C ASP A 378 -2.72 9.71 -19.35
N GLY A 379 -2.85 8.84 -18.35
CA GLY A 379 -2.25 9.01 -17.04
C GLY A 379 -3.13 8.63 -15.87
N VAL A 380 -3.30 9.54 -14.92
CA VAL A 380 -4.17 9.37 -13.75
C VAL A 380 -5.35 10.33 -13.88
N ASP A 381 -6.56 9.78 -13.90
CA ASP A 381 -7.83 10.52 -13.91
C ASP A 381 -8.47 10.52 -12.51
N THR A 382 -9.44 11.39 -12.29
CA THR A 382 -10.22 11.51 -11.03
C THR A 382 -11.49 10.67 -11.03
N THR A 383 -11.80 10.02 -12.14
CA THR A 383 -12.98 9.19 -12.35
C THR A 383 -12.64 7.94 -13.15
N LEU A 384 -13.40 6.88 -12.97
CA LEU A 384 -13.26 5.61 -13.70
C LEU A 384 -14.40 5.47 -14.72
N ALA A 385 -14.07 4.95 -15.90
CA ALA A 385 -15.07 4.58 -16.90
C ALA A 385 -15.72 3.24 -16.51
N LEU A 386 -17.03 3.23 -16.32
CA LEU A 386 -17.80 2.10 -15.84
C LEU A 386 -19.12 1.95 -16.63
N HIS A 387 -19.77 0.82 -16.46
CA HIS A 387 -21.11 0.59 -16.98
C HIS A 387 -22.16 1.03 -15.95
N ALA A 388 -23.30 1.54 -16.39
CA ALA A 388 -24.42 1.78 -15.51
C ALA A 388 -24.83 0.46 -14.81
N PRO A 389 -25.00 0.43 -13.48
CA PRO A 389 -25.47 -0.78 -12.79
C PRO A 389 -26.85 -1.20 -13.25
N THR A 390 -27.05 -2.49 -13.46
CA THR A 390 -28.36 -3.08 -13.79
C THR A 390 -29.01 -3.57 -12.52
N PRO A 391 -30.25 -3.13 -12.17
CA PRO A 391 -30.94 -3.62 -10.97
C PRO A 391 -31.02 -5.15 -10.94
N GLY A 392 -30.61 -5.75 -9.83
CA GLY A 392 -30.64 -7.20 -9.61
C GLY A 392 -29.49 -7.98 -10.25
N GLU A 393 -28.55 -7.31 -10.91
CA GLU A 393 -27.34 -7.94 -11.45
C GLU A 393 -26.09 -7.49 -10.66
N PRO A 394 -25.29 -8.42 -10.14
CA PRO A 394 -24.06 -8.04 -9.41
C PRO A 394 -23.05 -7.41 -10.37
N TYR A 395 -22.62 -6.20 -10.05
CA TYR A 395 -21.59 -5.49 -10.83
C TYR A 395 -20.28 -5.47 -10.02
N ARG A 396 -19.29 -6.23 -10.49
CA ARG A 396 -18.04 -6.49 -9.77
C ARG A 396 -16.88 -5.67 -10.32
N ILE A 397 -16.06 -5.20 -9.41
CA ILE A 397 -14.86 -4.39 -9.67
C ILE A 397 -13.64 -5.15 -9.13
N GLY A 398 -12.55 -5.15 -9.89
CA GLY A 398 -11.24 -5.62 -9.46
C GLY A 398 -10.31 -4.44 -9.17
N ILE A 399 -9.63 -4.47 -8.02
CA ILE A 399 -8.51 -3.60 -7.69
C ILE A 399 -7.26 -4.48 -7.70
N PHE A 400 -6.36 -4.22 -8.65
CA PHE A 400 -5.24 -5.09 -8.96
C PHE A 400 -3.95 -4.64 -8.28
N MET A 401 -2.99 -5.56 -8.16
CA MET A 401 -1.64 -5.31 -7.65
C MET A 401 -1.61 -4.89 -6.17
N VAL A 402 -2.57 -5.39 -5.38
CA VAL A 402 -2.73 -5.06 -3.95
C VAL A 402 -1.92 -5.96 -3.02
N GLY A 403 -1.07 -6.88 -3.55
CA GLY A 403 -0.36 -7.87 -2.75
C GLY A 403 0.80 -7.34 -1.90
N ALA A 404 1.21 -6.08 -2.07
CA ALA A 404 2.29 -5.49 -1.30
C ALA A 404 1.73 -4.51 -0.26
N TYR A 405 2.02 -4.76 1.02
CA TYR A 405 1.72 -3.93 2.20
C TYR A 405 0.24 -3.81 2.60
N GLN A 406 -0.71 -3.89 1.69
CA GLN A 406 -2.09 -3.48 1.95
C GLN A 406 -2.72 -4.27 3.10
N GLU A 407 -2.59 -5.58 3.11
CA GLU A 407 -3.12 -6.45 4.16
C GLU A 407 -2.50 -6.17 5.54
N ASN A 408 -1.19 -5.91 5.60
CA ASN A 408 -0.49 -5.67 6.88
C ASN A 408 -0.68 -4.26 7.45
N LEU A 409 -1.06 -3.29 6.63
CA LEU A 409 -1.25 -1.89 7.03
C LEU A 409 -2.73 -1.51 7.18
N GLY A 410 -3.64 -2.48 7.03
CA GLY A 410 -5.08 -2.26 7.16
C GLY A 410 -5.47 -1.63 8.49
N ASP A 411 -6.44 -0.72 8.45
CA ASP A 411 -7.02 -0.04 9.59
C ASP A 411 -8.52 -0.34 9.64
N MET A 412 -9.00 -0.90 10.75
CA MET A 412 -10.39 -1.31 10.93
C MET A 412 -11.33 -0.14 11.27
N HIS A 413 -11.27 0.93 10.49
CA HIS A 413 -12.20 2.06 10.62
C HIS A 413 -13.66 1.59 10.58
N ASN A 414 -14.50 2.05 11.51
CA ASN A 414 -15.86 1.55 11.76
C ASN A 414 -15.97 0.04 12.08
N LEU A 415 -14.88 -0.61 12.45
CA LEU A 415 -14.79 -2.05 12.70
C LEU A 415 -15.13 -2.90 11.46
N PHE A 416 -14.77 -2.44 10.26
CA PHE A 416 -14.65 -3.30 9.11
C PHE A 416 -13.31 -4.03 9.20
N GLY A 417 -13.33 -5.34 9.18
CA GLY A 417 -12.15 -6.21 9.30
C GLY A 417 -11.65 -6.75 7.99
N ASP A 418 -10.87 -7.83 8.06
CA ASP A 418 -10.38 -8.50 6.87
C ASP A 418 -11.52 -9.07 6.02
N THR A 419 -11.32 -9.06 4.70
CA THR A 419 -12.24 -9.66 3.74
C THR A 419 -11.99 -11.17 3.62
N ASP A 420 -12.96 -11.91 3.07
CA ASP A 420 -12.73 -13.29 2.66
C ASP A 420 -11.54 -13.39 1.71
N VAL A 421 -10.68 -14.38 1.91
CA VAL A 421 -9.48 -14.62 1.10
C VAL A 421 -9.50 -16.02 0.52
N VAL A 422 -9.07 -16.15 -0.71
CA VAL A 422 -8.86 -17.45 -1.36
C VAL A 422 -7.58 -17.41 -2.20
N ASN A 423 -6.76 -18.44 -2.09
CA ASN A 423 -5.61 -18.61 -2.97
C ASN A 423 -6.04 -19.30 -4.28
N VAL A 424 -5.47 -18.84 -5.40
CA VAL A 424 -5.68 -19.43 -6.73
C VAL A 424 -4.37 -20.05 -7.17
N GLU A 425 -4.36 -21.34 -7.34
CA GLU A 425 -3.24 -22.06 -7.95
C GLU A 425 -3.55 -22.36 -9.42
N ILE A 426 -2.56 -22.24 -10.27
CA ILE A 426 -2.65 -22.52 -11.71
C ILE A 426 -1.60 -23.57 -12.05
N ASP A 427 -2.05 -24.69 -12.62
CA ASP A 427 -1.19 -25.78 -13.10
C ASP A 427 -1.62 -26.24 -14.49
N ASP A 428 -1.01 -27.34 -14.96
CA ASP A 428 -1.30 -27.93 -16.29
C ASP A 428 -2.76 -28.42 -16.44
N THR A 429 -3.49 -28.58 -15.33
CA THR A 429 -4.91 -29.02 -15.32
C THR A 429 -5.89 -27.85 -15.30
N GLY A 430 -5.42 -26.64 -15.07
CA GLY A 430 -6.22 -25.41 -15.00
C GLY A 430 -5.98 -24.62 -13.72
N TRP A 431 -7.01 -23.94 -13.21
CA TRP A 431 -6.97 -23.18 -11.97
C TRP A 431 -7.74 -23.89 -10.85
N HIS A 432 -7.26 -23.75 -9.62
CA HIS A 432 -7.84 -24.34 -8.42
C HIS A 432 -7.91 -23.30 -7.30
N LEU A 433 -9.02 -23.29 -6.58
CA LEU A 433 -9.15 -22.49 -5.35
C LEU A 433 -8.65 -23.32 -4.17
N VAL A 434 -7.70 -22.77 -3.43
CA VAL A 434 -7.10 -23.42 -2.25
C VAL A 434 -7.09 -22.48 -1.06
N GLU A 435 -7.04 -23.03 0.13
CA GLU A 435 -6.88 -22.27 1.39
C GLU A 435 -7.86 -21.11 1.55
N ALA A 436 -9.16 -21.34 1.31
CA ALA A 436 -10.16 -20.32 1.57
C ALA A 436 -10.23 -19.99 3.07
N GLN A 437 -10.15 -18.70 3.38
CA GLN A 437 -10.24 -18.15 4.73
C GLN A 437 -11.39 -17.16 4.77
N HIS A 438 -12.23 -17.26 5.81
CA HIS A 438 -13.28 -16.27 6.03
C HIS A 438 -12.68 -15.00 6.63
N GLY A 439 -13.22 -13.87 6.21
CA GLY A 439 -12.91 -12.59 6.81
C GLY A 439 -13.45 -12.45 8.23
N ASP A 440 -13.15 -11.34 8.85
CA ASP A 440 -13.45 -11.11 10.26
C ASP A 440 -14.94 -11.01 10.56
N ARG A 441 -15.31 -11.59 11.70
CA ARG A 441 -16.64 -11.47 12.27
C ARG A 441 -16.71 -10.32 13.28
N ALA A 442 -17.91 -9.80 13.49
CA ALA A 442 -18.12 -8.69 14.40
C ALA A 442 -17.64 -8.98 15.85
N ASP A 443 -17.86 -10.20 16.36
CA ASP A 443 -17.41 -10.56 17.72
C ASP A 443 -15.88 -10.70 17.85
N GLU A 444 -15.16 -11.00 16.77
CA GLU A 444 -13.70 -11.06 16.72
C GLU A 444 -13.09 -9.66 16.81
N LEU A 445 -13.61 -8.73 15.99
CA LEU A 445 -13.15 -7.32 16.03
C LEU A 445 -13.53 -6.62 17.33
N LEU A 446 -14.73 -6.86 17.85
CA LEU A 446 -15.13 -6.34 19.16
C LEU A 446 -14.18 -6.82 20.26
N ARG A 447 -13.77 -8.10 20.25
CA ARG A 447 -12.76 -8.62 21.18
C ARG A 447 -11.41 -7.95 20.98
N TYR A 448 -10.99 -7.72 19.74
CA TYR A 448 -9.73 -7.04 19.44
C TYR A 448 -9.67 -5.63 20.03
N VAL A 449 -10.78 -4.90 20.04
CA VAL A 449 -10.91 -3.58 20.67
C VAL A 449 -11.43 -3.64 22.13
N HIS A 450 -11.22 -4.78 22.78
CA HIS A 450 -11.46 -5.00 24.21
C HIS A 450 -12.92 -5.01 24.66
N PHE A 451 -13.88 -5.30 23.80
CA PHE A 451 -15.24 -5.66 24.19
C PHE A 451 -15.37 -7.18 24.26
N GLU A 452 -15.76 -7.69 25.45
CA GLU A 452 -15.99 -9.12 25.62
C GLU A 452 -17.37 -9.51 25.06
N PRO A 453 -17.47 -10.37 24.03
CA PRO A 453 -18.74 -10.75 23.40
C PRO A 453 -19.76 -11.31 24.41
N GLU A 454 -19.34 -12.09 25.39
CA GLU A 454 -20.24 -12.62 26.44
C GLU A 454 -20.82 -11.51 27.35
N ALA A 455 -20.05 -10.46 27.60
CA ALA A 455 -20.55 -9.30 28.34
C ALA A 455 -21.62 -8.56 27.54
N LEU A 456 -21.43 -8.44 26.22
CA LEU A 456 -22.41 -7.85 25.31
C LEU A 456 -23.70 -8.70 25.24
N ARG A 457 -23.59 -10.01 25.06
CA ARG A 457 -24.72 -10.95 25.11
C ARG A 457 -25.50 -10.81 26.41
N SER A 458 -24.82 -10.75 27.52
CA SER A 458 -25.45 -10.56 28.85
C SER A 458 -26.17 -9.20 28.94
N ALA A 459 -25.59 -8.16 28.38
CA ALA A 459 -26.22 -6.82 28.32
C ALA A 459 -27.49 -6.83 27.44
N TYR A 460 -27.45 -7.49 26.28
CA TYR A 460 -28.61 -7.65 25.40
C TYR A 460 -29.76 -8.36 26.10
N ARG A 461 -29.49 -9.50 26.75
CA ARG A 461 -30.49 -10.25 27.52
C ARG A 461 -31.15 -9.40 28.61
N ARG A 462 -30.37 -8.63 29.36
CA ARG A 462 -30.94 -7.69 30.39
C ARG A 462 -31.83 -6.61 29.75
N LYS A 463 -31.40 -6.01 28.63
CA LYS A 463 -32.18 -5.00 27.93
C LYS A 463 -33.45 -5.56 27.33
N LEU A 464 -33.41 -6.74 26.72
CA LEU A 464 -34.58 -7.43 26.17
C LEU A 464 -35.58 -7.81 27.28
N ALA A 465 -35.10 -8.25 28.46
CA ALA A 465 -35.96 -8.54 29.59
C ALA A 465 -36.68 -7.30 30.13
N ALA A 466 -36.04 -6.11 30.09
CA ALA A 466 -36.57 -4.86 30.58
C ALA A 466 -37.49 -4.13 29.58
N ALA A 467 -37.45 -4.48 28.30
CA ALA A 467 -38.10 -3.75 27.19
C ALA A 467 -39.62 -3.95 27.12
N GLY A 468 -40.22 -4.84 27.93
CA GLY A 468 -41.66 -5.10 27.91
C GLY A 468 -42.21 -5.74 26.62
N LEU A 469 -41.31 -6.37 25.81
CA LEU A 469 -41.65 -7.01 24.55
C LEU A 469 -42.47 -8.31 24.80
N ASP A 470 -43.37 -8.64 23.91
CA ASP A 470 -43.98 -9.95 23.87
C ASP A 470 -42.93 -11.05 23.58
N ARG A 471 -43.29 -12.31 23.80
CA ARG A 471 -42.35 -13.45 23.71
C ARG A 471 -41.80 -13.64 22.31
N ALA A 472 -42.60 -13.44 21.26
CA ALA A 472 -42.19 -13.66 19.89
C ALA A 472 -41.20 -12.59 19.44
N THR A 473 -41.52 -11.32 19.65
CA THR A 473 -40.65 -10.16 19.34
C THR A 473 -39.32 -10.23 20.11
N ARG A 474 -39.36 -10.65 21.39
CA ARG A 474 -38.14 -10.83 22.17
C ARG A 474 -37.23 -11.90 21.58
N ALA A 475 -37.79 -13.07 21.19
CA ALA A 475 -37.00 -14.16 20.61
C ALA A 475 -36.41 -13.75 19.25
N GLU A 476 -37.15 -13.00 18.43
CA GLU A 476 -36.66 -12.46 17.17
C GLU A 476 -35.49 -11.48 17.38
N CYS A 477 -35.64 -10.52 18.30
CA CYS A 477 -34.55 -9.58 18.63
C CYS A 477 -33.32 -10.27 19.20
N GLU A 478 -33.49 -11.29 20.05
CA GLU A 478 -32.35 -12.08 20.58
C GLU A 478 -31.63 -12.80 19.44
N ALA A 479 -32.34 -13.41 18.52
CA ALA A 479 -31.75 -14.08 17.35
C ALA A 479 -31.01 -13.10 16.43
N LEU A 480 -31.56 -11.92 16.16
CA LEU A 480 -30.93 -10.87 15.37
C LEU A 480 -29.62 -10.36 16.01
N LEU A 481 -29.64 -10.12 17.32
CA LEU A 481 -28.45 -9.64 18.05
C LEU A 481 -27.34 -10.71 18.07
N GLU A 482 -27.70 -11.97 18.23
CA GLU A 482 -26.73 -13.07 18.18
C GLU A 482 -26.17 -13.27 16.75
N ALA A 483 -27.02 -13.23 15.73
CA ALA A 483 -26.61 -13.30 14.33
C ALA A 483 -25.69 -12.11 13.96
N GLY A 484 -25.99 -10.90 14.47
CA GLY A 484 -25.17 -9.71 14.25
C GLY A 484 -23.77 -9.85 14.87
N LEU A 485 -23.64 -10.43 16.07
CA LEU A 485 -22.32 -10.66 16.68
C LEU A 485 -21.50 -11.72 15.91
N ALA A 486 -22.17 -12.74 15.40
CA ALA A 486 -21.51 -13.81 14.64
C ALA A 486 -21.35 -13.48 13.15
N GLY A 487 -21.88 -12.35 12.70
CA GLY A 487 -21.92 -11.96 11.29
C GLY A 487 -20.59 -11.42 10.78
N TYR A 488 -20.42 -11.55 9.47
CA TYR A 488 -19.35 -10.92 8.72
C TYR A 488 -19.48 -9.39 8.78
N THR A 489 -18.36 -8.67 8.75
CA THR A 489 -18.37 -7.20 8.94
C THR A 489 -18.82 -6.42 7.71
N TYR A 490 -18.79 -7.02 6.53
CA TYR A 490 -19.28 -6.44 5.28
C TYR A 490 -20.70 -6.92 4.96
N LEU A 491 -21.28 -6.33 3.92
CA LEU A 491 -22.64 -6.71 3.49
C LEU A 491 -22.61 -8.08 2.80
N LEU A 492 -23.53 -8.94 3.22
CA LEU A 492 -23.77 -10.22 2.55
C LEU A 492 -24.80 -10.02 1.44
N GLU A 493 -24.66 -10.75 0.34
CA GLU A 493 -25.72 -10.85 -0.67
C GLU A 493 -26.97 -11.47 -0.02
N SER A 494 -28.11 -10.79 -0.11
CA SER A 494 -29.39 -11.24 0.44
C SER A 494 -30.04 -12.31 -0.46
#